data_7f6d8ebe1eb9c39e074015d8c6ac693c
#
_entry.id   7f6d8ebe1eb9c39e074015d8c6ac693c
#
_cell.length_a   1.000
_cell.length_b   1.000
_cell.length_c   1.000
_cell.angle_alpha   90.00
_cell.angle_beta   90.00
_cell.angle_gamma   90.00
#
_symmetry.space_group_name_H-M   'P 1'
#
loop_
_entity.id
_entity.type
_entity.pdbx_description
1 polymer ?
#
loop_
_entity_poly.entity_id
_entity_poly.type
_entity_poly.pdbx_seq_one_letter_code
_entity_poly.pdbx_strand_id
1 'polypeptide(L)'
;PPPPGLIPNCAEAGVLGVLPGVIGTLQATEAIKVITGIGEPLAGRLLLYDALRMKMRDITLPRDPACPVCGDAPTIRELVAYDQVCAVDDGVDREGVRPMKDEMT
;
A
#
# COMPACT_ATOMS: atom_id res chain seq x y z
N PRO A 1 4.29 10.92 4.10
CA PRO A 1 3.84 9.88 5.01
C PRO A 1 3.22 10.55 6.25
N PRO A 2 2.23 9.90 6.91
CA PRO A 2 1.66 10.44 8.13
C PRO A 2 2.71 10.50 9.23
N PRO A 3 2.56 11.40 10.21
CA PRO A 3 3.46 11.46 11.35
C PRO A 3 3.49 10.12 12.11
N PRO A 4 4.64 9.74 12.71
CA PRO A 4 4.75 8.54 13.54
C PRO A 4 3.69 8.51 14.64
N GLY A 5 3.03 7.37 14.86
CA GLY A 5 2.02 7.18 15.90
C GLY A 5 0.62 7.72 15.58
N LEU A 6 0.41 8.36 14.43
CA LEU A 6 -0.93 8.84 14.04
C LEU A 6 -1.86 7.70 13.60
N ILE A 7 -1.30 6.67 12.99
CA ILE A 7 -2.06 5.50 12.52
C ILE A 7 -1.59 4.28 13.30
N PRO A 8 -2.50 3.58 14.01
CA PRO A 8 -2.14 2.36 14.71
C PRO A 8 -1.68 1.29 13.73
N ASN A 9 -0.70 0.49 14.11
CA ASN A 9 -0.25 -0.64 13.31
C ASN A 9 -1.26 -1.80 13.34
N CYS A 10 -1.07 -2.81 12.47
CA CYS A 10 -1.98 -3.94 12.38
C CYS A 10 -2.08 -4.76 13.67
N ALA A 11 -1.01 -4.80 14.49
CA ALA A 11 -0.99 -5.50 15.76
C ALA A 11 -1.85 -4.79 16.82
N GLU A 12 -1.90 -3.47 16.78
CA GLU A 12 -2.70 -2.65 17.69
C GLU A 12 -4.18 -2.60 17.31
N ALA A 13 -4.47 -2.36 16.03
CA ALA A 13 -5.84 -2.19 15.54
C ALA A 13 -6.52 -3.50 15.11
N GLY A 14 -5.73 -4.53 14.79
CA GLY A 14 -6.21 -5.74 14.15
C GLY A 14 -6.54 -5.52 12.67
N VAL A 15 -6.67 -6.61 11.93
CA VAL A 15 -7.04 -6.60 10.50
C VAL A 15 -8.05 -7.70 10.24
N LEU A 16 -9.17 -7.34 9.60
CA LEU A 16 -10.11 -8.33 9.09
C LEU A 16 -9.53 -8.92 7.80
N GLY A 17 -8.99 -10.15 7.88
CA GLY A 17 -8.17 -10.78 6.84
C GLY A 17 -8.85 -10.91 5.47
N VAL A 18 -10.18 -10.90 5.40
CA VAL A 18 -10.92 -10.96 4.12
C VAL A 18 -10.85 -9.64 3.33
N LEU A 19 -10.61 -8.49 3.99
CA LEU A 19 -10.53 -7.20 3.31
C LEU A 19 -9.35 -7.09 2.36
N PRO A 20 -8.11 -7.47 2.75
CA PRO A 20 -6.99 -7.54 1.82
C PRO A 20 -7.26 -8.45 0.62
N GLY A 21 -8.00 -9.56 0.82
CA GLY A 21 -8.40 -10.46 -0.27
C GLY A 21 -9.27 -9.76 -1.31
N VAL A 22 -10.31 -9.06 -0.87
CA VAL A 22 -11.21 -8.30 -1.77
C VAL A 22 -10.43 -7.22 -2.52
N ILE A 23 -9.69 -6.39 -1.80
CA ILE A 23 -8.92 -5.29 -2.41
C ILE A 23 -7.82 -5.82 -3.31
N GLY A 24 -7.10 -6.89 -2.90
CA GLY A 24 -6.07 -7.52 -3.72
C GLY A 24 -6.60 -8.08 -5.04
N THR A 25 -7.79 -8.67 -5.04
CA THR A 25 -8.44 -9.15 -6.26
C THR A 25 -8.82 -7.99 -7.19
N LEU A 26 -9.33 -6.90 -6.65
CA LEU A 26 -9.60 -5.68 -7.42
C LEU A 26 -8.30 -5.10 -8.01
N GLN A 27 -7.23 -5.02 -7.24
CA GLN A 27 -5.92 -4.57 -7.72
C GLN A 27 -5.37 -5.47 -8.84
N ALA A 28 -5.50 -6.79 -8.72
CA ALA A 28 -5.11 -7.72 -9.77
C ALA A 28 -5.91 -7.50 -11.06
N THR A 29 -7.21 -7.24 -10.94
CA THR A 29 -8.08 -6.91 -12.08
C THR A 29 -7.61 -5.62 -12.77
N GLU A 30 -7.30 -4.59 -11.99
CA GLU A 30 -6.78 -3.33 -12.53
C GLU A 30 -5.43 -3.52 -13.25
N ALA A 31 -4.53 -4.33 -12.67
CA ALA A 31 -3.25 -4.65 -13.31
C ALA A 31 -3.46 -5.36 -14.66
N ILE A 32 -4.38 -6.31 -14.74
CA ILE A 32 -4.72 -6.98 -16.00
C ILE A 32 -5.26 -5.98 -17.03
N LYS A 33 -6.15 -5.07 -16.63
CA LYS A 33 -6.67 -4.04 -17.55
C LYS A 33 -5.55 -3.14 -18.08
N VAL A 34 -4.63 -2.72 -17.24
CA VAL A 34 -3.48 -1.90 -17.67
C VAL A 34 -2.58 -2.65 -18.64
N ILE A 35 -2.29 -3.93 -18.38
CA ILE A 35 -1.39 -4.75 -19.21
C ILE A 35 -2.04 -5.05 -20.56
N THR A 36 -3.32 -5.37 -20.57
CA THR A 36 -4.03 -5.84 -21.78
C THR A 36 -4.70 -4.71 -22.56
N GLY A 37 -4.86 -3.54 -21.97
CA GLY A 37 -5.61 -2.43 -22.58
C GLY A 37 -7.12 -2.64 -22.64
N ILE A 38 -7.67 -3.60 -21.89
CA ILE A 38 -9.10 -3.91 -21.89
C ILE A 38 -9.82 -3.01 -20.88
N GLY A 39 -10.95 -2.44 -21.26
CA GLY A 39 -11.80 -1.64 -20.40
C GLY A 39 -11.16 -0.34 -19.95
N GLU A 40 -11.68 0.25 -18.88
CA GLU A 40 -11.17 1.50 -18.30
C GLU A 40 -10.48 1.22 -16.97
N PRO A 41 -9.18 1.50 -16.81
CA PRO A 41 -8.50 1.38 -15.53
C PRO A 41 -8.96 2.47 -14.54
N LEU A 42 -8.75 2.22 -13.26
CA LEU A 42 -9.03 3.19 -12.18
C LEU A 42 -8.01 4.36 -12.10
N ALA A 43 -7.25 4.61 -13.16
CA ALA A 43 -6.33 5.75 -13.20
C ALA A 43 -7.09 7.07 -13.00
N GLY A 44 -6.63 7.90 -12.06
CA GLY A 44 -7.31 9.15 -11.68
C GLY A 44 -8.59 8.99 -10.86
N ARG A 45 -8.82 7.80 -10.31
CA ARG A 45 -9.96 7.49 -9.45
C ARG A 45 -9.52 6.77 -8.16
N LEU A 46 -10.23 7.01 -7.08
CA LEU A 46 -10.05 6.32 -5.80
C LEU A 46 -11.31 5.51 -5.50
N LEU A 47 -11.17 4.20 -5.40
CA LEU A 47 -12.26 3.32 -5.00
C LEU A 47 -12.26 3.15 -3.48
N LEU A 48 -13.38 3.51 -2.84
CA LEU A 48 -13.62 3.31 -1.42
C LEU A 48 -14.56 2.12 -1.22
N TYR A 49 -14.15 1.18 -0.38
CA TYR A 49 -14.94 -0.01 -0.04
C TYR A 49 -15.34 0.00 1.43
N ASP A 50 -16.65 0.14 1.69
CA ASP A 50 -17.24 -0.02 3.02
C ASP A 50 -17.79 -1.45 3.13
N ALA A 51 -17.01 -2.33 3.71
CA ALA A 51 -17.37 -3.75 3.85
C ALA A 51 -18.56 -3.97 4.79
N LEU A 52 -18.72 -3.12 5.82
CA LEU A 52 -19.82 -3.28 6.77
C LEU A 52 -21.19 -3.00 6.15
N ARG A 53 -21.22 -2.10 5.16
CA ARG A 53 -22.44 -1.73 4.43
C ARG A 53 -22.49 -2.28 3.01
N MET A 54 -21.46 -3.01 2.58
CA MET A 54 -21.30 -3.52 1.21
C MET A 54 -21.50 -2.41 0.16
N LYS A 55 -20.86 -1.28 0.39
CA LYS A 55 -20.91 -0.12 -0.49
C LYS A 55 -19.55 0.16 -1.09
N MET A 56 -19.54 0.41 -2.39
CA MET A 56 -18.39 0.94 -3.09
C MET A 56 -18.71 2.35 -3.57
N ARG A 57 -17.72 3.24 -3.47
CA ARG A 57 -17.79 4.60 -4.00
C ARG A 57 -16.55 4.88 -4.82
N ASP A 58 -16.76 5.50 -5.94
CA ASP A 58 -15.72 5.96 -6.85
C ASP A 58 -15.61 7.48 -6.74
N ILE A 59 -14.41 7.97 -6.48
CA ILE A 59 -14.11 9.39 -6.33
C ILE A 59 -13.05 9.77 -7.36
N THR A 60 -13.30 10.81 -8.12
CA THR A 60 -12.30 11.37 -9.03
C THR A 60 -11.14 11.96 -8.23
N LEU A 61 -9.93 11.54 -8.54
CA LEU A 61 -8.70 12.02 -7.93
C LEU A 61 -7.84 12.70 -9.00
N PRO A 62 -7.91 14.02 -9.14
CA PRO A 62 -7.11 14.72 -10.13
C PRO A 62 -5.62 14.63 -9.77
N ARG A 63 -4.77 14.63 -10.81
CA ARG A 63 -3.32 14.72 -10.64
C ARG A 63 -2.97 16.06 -9.95
N ASP A 64 -2.12 16.00 -8.96
CA ASP A 64 -1.57 17.19 -8.32
C ASP A 64 -0.37 17.71 -9.14
N PRO A 65 -0.46 18.89 -9.76
CA PRO A 65 0.67 19.47 -10.49
C PRO A 65 1.89 19.77 -9.61
N ALA A 66 1.68 19.98 -8.31
CA ALA A 66 2.74 20.25 -7.34
C ALA A 66 3.30 18.98 -6.67
N CYS A 67 2.86 17.79 -7.06
CA CYS A 67 3.35 16.55 -6.48
C CYS A 67 4.87 16.42 -6.63
N PRO A 68 5.62 16.18 -5.54
CA PRO A 68 7.08 16.07 -5.62
C PRO A 68 7.58 14.84 -6.40
N VAL A 69 6.73 13.84 -6.64
CA VAL A 69 7.07 12.60 -7.35
C VAL A 69 6.65 12.64 -8.81
N CYS A 70 5.38 13.02 -9.09
CA CYS A 70 4.81 12.94 -10.43
C CYS A 70 4.21 14.27 -10.94
N GLY A 71 4.43 15.38 -10.23
CA GLY A 71 4.00 16.70 -10.62
C GLY A 71 4.77 17.26 -11.83
N ASP A 72 4.50 18.52 -12.15
CA ASP A 72 5.12 19.17 -13.32
C ASP A 72 6.61 19.46 -13.12
N ALA A 73 7.06 19.61 -11.88
CA ALA A 73 8.46 19.80 -11.49
C ALA A 73 8.83 18.81 -10.36
N PRO A 74 9.01 17.52 -10.67
CA PRO A 74 9.31 16.51 -9.65
C PRO A 74 10.69 16.74 -9.02
N THR A 75 10.72 16.74 -7.68
CA THR A 75 11.95 16.90 -6.87
C THR A 75 12.49 15.57 -6.35
N ILE A 76 11.65 14.57 -6.18
CA ILE A 76 12.03 13.23 -5.73
C ILE A 76 12.23 12.36 -6.98
N ARG A 77 13.49 12.06 -7.31
CA ARG A 77 13.88 11.28 -8.49
C ARG A 77 14.58 9.96 -8.16
N GLU A 78 14.86 9.74 -6.89
CA GLU A 78 15.53 8.55 -6.37
C GLU A 78 14.73 7.96 -5.22
N LEU A 79 14.96 6.68 -4.93
CA LEU A 79 14.35 6.03 -3.77
C LEU A 79 14.89 6.67 -2.49
N VAL A 80 14.00 7.11 -1.62
CA VAL A 80 14.34 7.71 -0.34
C VAL A 80 14.05 6.70 0.75
N ALA A 81 15.02 6.46 1.64
CA ALA A 81 14.79 5.69 2.85
C ALA A 81 13.92 6.51 3.81
N TYR A 82 12.78 5.96 4.21
CA TYR A 82 11.95 6.54 5.25
C TYR A 82 12.27 5.83 6.57
N ASP A 83 12.92 6.52 7.47
CA ASP A 83 13.09 6.02 8.83
C ASP A 83 11.70 5.94 9.50
N GLN A 84 11.30 4.75 9.93
CA GLN A 84 10.20 4.49 10.87
C GLN A 84 8.76 4.74 10.36
N VAL A 85 8.36 4.17 9.25
CA VAL A 85 6.92 4.16 8.89
C VAL A 85 6.16 3.01 9.56
N CYS A 86 6.85 1.95 9.97
CA CYS A 86 6.29 0.82 10.70
C CYS A 86 7.28 0.38 11.80
N ALA A 87 7.61 1.26 12.74
CA ALA A 87 8.30 0.83 13.93
C ALA A 87 7.32 0.04 14.80
N VAL A 88 7.26 -1.24 14.59
CA VAL A 88 6.82 -2.18 15.62
C VAL A 88 7.99 -2.18 16.60
N ASP A 89 7.78 -1.63 17.79
CA ASP A 89 8.71 -1.79 18.89
C ASP A 89 8.53 -3.21 19.44
N ASP A 90 9.01 -4.20 18.66
CA ASP A 90 8.82 -5.61 18.97
C ASP A 90 9.73 -6.09 20.09
N GLY A 91 10.58 -5.21 20.64
CA GLY A 91 11.57 -5.63 21.65
C GLY A 91 12.46 -6.79 21.20
N VAL A 92 12.47 -7.13 19.93
CA VAL A 92 13.27 -8.18 19.33
C VAL A 92 14.54 -7.53 18.78
N ASP A 93 15.61 -7.69 19.53
CA ASP A 93 16.96 -7.36 19.07
C ASP A 93 17.21 -8.01 17.71
N ARG A 94 17.55 -7.18 16.72
CA ARG A 94 17.85 -7.63 15.35
C ARG A 94 19.11 -8.50 15.24
N GLU A 95 19.71 -8.90 16.34
CA GLU A 95 20.86 -9.82 16.39
C GLU A 95 20.49 -11.29 16.23
N GLY A 96 19.20 -11.66 16.15
CA GLY A 96 18.72 -13.05 16.11
C GLY A 96 18.33 -13.62 14.76
N VAL A 97 18.45 -12.90 13.65
CA VAL A 97 18.15 -13.47 12.32
C VAL A 97 19.34 -14.36 11.89
N ARG A 98 19.31 -15.62 12.31
CA ARG A 98 20.21 -16.63 11.74
C ARG A 98 19.85 -16.86 10.28
N PRO A 99 20.80 -16.81 9.34
CA PRO A 99 20.53 -17.24 7.98
C PRO A 99 20.16 -18.71 8.01
N MET A 100 19.05 -19.07 7.37
CA MET A 100 18.71 -20.47 7.09
C MET A 100 19.86 -21.07 6.32
N LYS A 101 20.64 -21.95 6.97
CA LYS A 101 21.60 -22.78 6.29
C LYS A 101 20.82 -23.84 5.51
N ASP A 102 21.13 -23.93 4.22
CA ASP A 102 20.77 -25.04 3.35
C ASP A 102 21.14 -26.37 4.02
N GLU A 103 20.14 -27.11 4.46
CA GLU A 103 20.26 -28.54 4.68
C GLU A 103 19.38 -29.26 3.64
N MET A 104 19.90 -29.31 2.42
CA MET A 104 19.51 -30.30 1.44
C MET A 104 20.74 -31.21 1.23
N THR A 105 20.75 -32.33 1.92
CA THR A 105 21.45 -33.56 1.52
C THR A 105 20.55 -34.73 1.87
#